data_47167ebd1c65c04f39fb5878d31ba2e8
#
_entry.id   47167ebd1c65c04f39fb5878d31ba2e8
#
_cell.length_a   1.000
_cell.length_b   1.000
_cell.length_c   1.000
_cell.angle_alpha   90.00
_cell.angle_beta   90.00
_cell.angle_gamma   90.00
#
_symmetry.space_group_name_H-M   'P 1'
#
loop_
_entity.id
_entity.type
_entity.pdbx_description
1 polymer ?
#
loop_
_entity_poly.entity_id
_entity_poly.type
_entity_poly.pdbx_seq_one_letter_code
_entity_poly.pdbx_strand_id
1 'polypeptide(L)'
;GYALFFPNYRGSTGRGVEFSKLGQNDYAGKEFDDIVDAKKHLVDIGLADESSVGITGGSYGGFASAWGATAQTEHFAASVMFVGISNNLSKFGTTDIAKEMHAVHARSYPWDKWEWYLERSPIFHAEKARTPILIMHGKEDTRVHPSQSMELYRYLKTHGNVPVRLVLYPGEGHGNRKVAAQLDYSMRLMRWMDSFLVEKAEEKPSFELPHAEQLK
;
A
#
# COMPACT_ATOMS: atom_id res chain seq x y z
N GLY A 1 11.82 18.55 -6.14
CA GLY A 1 12.06 17.29 -5.43
C GLY A 1 11.00 17.00 -4.41
N TYR A 2 10.99 15.79 -3.86
CA TYR A 2 10.03 15.37 -2.84
C TYR A 2 10.65 15.45 -1.45
N ALA A 3 9.85 15.83 -0.45
CA ALA A 3 10.13 15.50 0.95
C ALA A 3 9.63 14.08 1.22
N LEU A 4 10.48 13.25 1.84
CA LEU A 4 10.12 11.88 2.26
C LEU A 4 10.02 11.85 3.78
N PHE A 5 8.89 11.32 4.27
CA PHE A 5 8.66 11.16 5.69
C PHE A 5 8.36 9.69 6.02
N PHE A 6 9.06 9.17 7.02
CA PHE A 6 8.92 7.79 7.51
C PHE A 6 8.42 7.82 8.96
N PRO A 7 7.11 7.81 9.19
CA PRO A 7 6.58 7.85 10.55
C PRO A 7 6.85 6.55 11.30
N ASN A 8 7.32 6.65 12.54
CA ASN A 8 7.30 5.55 13.47
C ASN A 8 5.93 5.49 14.16
N TYR A 9 4.94 4.98 13.45
CA TYR A 9 3.58 4.83 13.98
C TYR A 9 3.53 3.84 15.15
N ARG A 10 2.46 3.88 15.92
CA ARG A 10 2.26 2.96 17.08
C ARG A 10 2.40 1.51 16.62
N GLY A 11 3.01 0.68 17.48
CA GLY A 11 3.34 -0.69 17.13
C GLY A 11 4.74 -0.86 16.50
N SER A 12 5.44 0.25 16.13
CA SER A 12 6.82 0.19 15.65
C SER A 12 7.78 -0.26 16.76
N THR A 13 8.90 -0.86 16.35
CA THR A 13 9.99 -1.25 17.26
C THR A 13 10.90 -0.07 17.63
N GLY A 14 11.79 -0.26 18.62
CA GLY A 14 12.80 0.73 19.00
C GLY A 14 12.36 1.73 20.07
N ARG A 15 11.10 1.71 20.51
CA ARG A 15 10.54 2.58 21.57
C ARG A 15 10.03 1.82 22.79
N GLY A 16 10.55 0.61 23.01
CA GLY A 16 10.17 -0.24 24.12
C GLY A 16 8.96 -1.14 23.83
N VAL A 17 8.76 -2.12 24.72
CA VAL A 17 7.77 -3.19 24.56
C VAL A 17 6.33 -2.66 24.54
N GLU A 18 6.01 -1.70 25.40
CA GLU A 18 4.66 -1.15 25.50
C GLU A 18 4.24 -0.41 24.22
N PHE A 19 5.17 0.37 23.63
CA PHE A 19 4.91 1.03 22.37
C PHE A 19 4.72 0.01 21.22
N SER A 20 5.54 -1.04 21.17
CA SER A 20 5.44 -2.11 20.15
C SER A 20 4.15 -2.91 20.25
N LYS A 21 3.50 -2.96 21.40
CA LYS A 21 2.22 -3.66 21.60
C LYS A 21 0.98 -2.83 21.18
N LEU A 22 1.13 -1.53 20.93
CA LEU A 22 -0.01 -0.64 20.66
C LEU A 22 -0.81 -0.99 19.41
N GLY A 23 -0.22 -1.71 18.44
CA GLY A 23 -0.92 -2.22 17.26
C GLY A 23 -1.60 -3.58 17.46
N GLN A 24 -1.46 -4.24 18.61
CA GLN A 24 -2.09 -5.53 18.86
C GLN A 24 -3.60 -5.39 19.05
N ASN A 25 -4.36 -6.33 18.50
CA ASN A 25 -5.84 -6.31 18.45
C ASN A 25 -6.44 -5.15 17.62
N ASP A 26 -5.61 -4.36 16.92
CA ASP A 26 -6.06 -3.21 16.13
C ASP A 26 -5.38 -3.16 14.74
N TYR A 27 -5.20 -4.32 14.12
CA TYR A 27 -4.58 -4.49 12.78
C TYR A 27 -5.26 -3.61 11.73
N ALA A 28 -4.50 -2.78 11.02
CA ALA A 28 -5.01 -1.73 10.13
C ALA A 28 -5.96 -0.76 10.86
N GLY A 29 -5.62 -0.39 12.08
CA GLY A 29 -6.40 0.54 12.89
C GLY A 29 -5.68 1.86 13.11
N LYS A 30 -5.51 2.21 14.36
CA LYS A 30 -4.94 3.50 14.78
C LYS A 30 -3.50 3.72 14.29
N GLU A 31 -2.75 2.66 13.98
CA GLU A 31 -1.42 2.82 13.36
C GLU A 31 -1.50 3.44 11.96
N PHE A 32 -2.62 3.26 11.24
CA PHE A 32 -2.83 3.92 9.96
C PHE A 32 -3.40 5.34 10.14
N ASP A 33 -4.13 5.60 11.21
CA ASP A 33 -4.50 6.97 11.59
C ASP A 33 -3.27 7.80 11.95
N ASP A 34 -2.25 7.22 12.58
CA ASP A 34 -0.97 7.90 12.87
C ASP A 34 -0.26 8.38 11.58
N ILE A 35 -0.46 7.68 10.44
CA ILE A 35 0.07 8.11 9.14
C ILE A 35 -0.67 9.35 8.64
N VAL A 36 -1.99 9.40 8.82
CA VAL A 36 -2.81 10.58 8.50
C VAL A 36 -2.45 11.75 9.39
N ASP A 37 -2.26 11.52 10.69
CA ASP A 37 -1.84 12.56 11.62
C ASP A 37 -0.44 13.09 11.30
N ALA A 38 0.47 12.21 10.86
CA ALA A 38 1.77 12.62 10.35
C ALA A 38 1.65 13.53 9.12
N LYS A 39 0.76 13.20 8.15
CA LYS A 39 0.45 14.08 7.01
C LYS A 39 -0.04 15.44 7.48
N LYS A 40 -1.04 15.47 8.37
CA LYS A 40 -1.61 16.72 8.89
C LYS A 40 -0.53 17.58 9.51
N HIS A 41 0.33 17.00 10.35
CA HIS A 41 1.44 17.72 10.97
C HIS A 41 2.38 18.36 9.92
N LEU A 42 2.73 17.61 8.84
CA LEU A 42 3.60 18.15 7.79
C LEU A 42 2.95 19.31 7.03
N VAL A 43 1.63 19.28 6.84
CA VAL A 43 0.87 20.37 6.25
C VAL A 43 0.82 21.58 7.20
N ASP A 44 0.54 21.36 8.48
CA ASP A 44 0.41 22.40 9.50
C ASP A 44 1.70 23.21 9.69
N ILE A 45 2.86 22.54 9.59
CA ILE A 45 4.17 23.22 9.65
C ILE A 45 4.64 23.81 8.31
N GLY A 46 3.82 23.72 7.26
CA GLY A 46 4.10 24.27 5.93
C GLY A 46 5.15 23.51 5.11
N LEU A 47 5.47 22.27 5.48
CA LEU A 47 6.42 21.43 4.75
C LEU A 47 5.78 20.71 3.56
N ALA A 48 4.49 20.44 3.62
CA ALA A 48 3.75 19.76 2.57
C ALA A 48 2.48 20.55 2.17
N ASP A 49 2.14 20.49 0.88
CA ASP A 49 0.84 20.92 0.38
C ASP A 49 -0.17 19.81 0.59
N GLU A 50 -1.33 20.11 1.19
CA GLU A 50 -2.37 19.13 1.51
C GLU A 50 -2.84 18.32 0.30
N SER A 51 -2.90 18.97 -0.87
CA SER A 51 -3.33 18.36 -2.13
C SER A 51 -2.23 17.59 -2.86
N SER A 52 -0.99 17.56 -2.33
CA SER A 52 0.19 17.01 -3.00
C SER A 52 0.92 15.96 -2.15
N VAL A 53 0.18 15.28 -1.27
CA VAL A 53 0.75 14.19 -0.45
C VAL A 53 0.38 12.84 -1.03
N GLY A 54 1.39 12.02 -1.31
CA GLY A 54 1.25 10.62 -1.71
C GLY A 54 1.64 9.66 -0.60
N ILE A 55 1.18 8.42 -0.71
CA ILE A 55 1.55 7.34 0.21
C ILE A 55 2.17 6.18 -0.57
N THR A 56 3.27 5.62 -0.04
CA THR A 56 3.91 4.44 -0.64
C THR A 56 4.57 3.58 0.42
N GLY A 57 4.68 2.30 0.13
CA GLY A 57 5.38 1.36 0.97
C GLY A 57 5.32 -0.07 0.44
N GLY A 58 6.15 -0.94 1.01
CA GLY A 58 6.19 -2.36 0.70
C GLY A 58 5.64 -3.21 1.84
N SER A 59 5.06 -4.38 1.52
CA SER A 59 4.56 -5.34 2.50
C SER A 59 3.48 -4.72 3.41
N TYR A 60 3.74 -4.58 4.68
CA TYR A 60 2.85 -3.86 5.61
C TYR A 60 2.67 -2.38 5.19
N GLY A 61 3.74 -1.73 4.70
CA GLY A 61 3.64 -0.39 4.09
C GLY A 61 2.81 -0.38 2.79
N GLY A 62 2.82 -1.48 2.05
CA GLY A 62 1.92 -1.69 0.91
C GLY A 62 0.45 -1.85 1.33
N PHE A 63 0.21 -2.48 2.49
CA PHE A 63 -1.11 -2.52 3.12
C PHE A 63 -1.59 -1.10 3.50
N ALA A 64 -0.72 -0.32 4.17
CA ALA A 64 -1.03 1.07 4.48
C ALA A 64 -1.30 1.91 3.21
N SER A 65 -0.55 1.66 2.13
CA SER A 65 -0.75 2.34 0.84
C SER A 65 -2.09 1.98 0.19
N ALA A 66 -2.48 0.70 0.23
CA ALA A 66 -3.78 0.25 -0.23
C ALA A 66 -4.92 0.81 0.64
N TRP A 67 -4.74 0.85 1.96
CA TRP A 67 -5.68 1.44 2.92
C TRP A 67 -5.85 2.94 2.67
N GLY A 68 -4.73 3.67 2.50
CA GLY A 68 -4.74 5.09 2.16
C GLY A 68 -5.44 5.39 0.83
N ALA A 69 -5.39 4.47 -0.14
CA ALA A 69 -6.09 4.64 -1.42
C ALA A 69 -7.58 4.27 -1.37
N THR A 70 -8.03 3.57 -0.34
CA THR A 70 -9.40 3.05 -0.24
C THR A 70 -10.14 3.59 0.97
N ALA A 71 -9.82 3.13 2.18
CA ALA A 71 -10.51 3.51 3.41
C ALA A 71 -10.24 4.96 3.84
N GLN A 72 -9.03 5.48 3.57
CA GLN A 72 -8.58 6.83 3.92
C GLN A 72 -8.28 7.68 2.67
N THR A 73 -9.03 7.44 1.61
CA THR A 73 -8.80 8.01 0.26
C THR A 73 -8.85 9.55 0.20
N GLU A 74 -9.50 10.20 1.14
CA GLU A 74 -9.58 11.66 1.23
C GLU A 74 -8.27 12.31 1.66
N HIS A 75 -7.33 11.53 2.17
CA HIS A 75 -6.08 12.08 2.70
C HIS A 75 -4.91 12.07 1.71
N PHE A 76 -4.97 11.27 0.65
CA PHE A 76 -3.83 11.08 -0.25
C PHE A 76 -4.20 11.32 -1.71
N ALA A 77 -3.37 12.07 -2.42
CA ALA A 77 -3.57 12.39 -3.83
C ALA A 77 -3.00 11.32 -4.79
N ALA A 78 -2.11 10.45 -4.31
CA ALA A 78 -1.57 9.32 -5.06
C ALA A 78 -1.15 8.20 -4.12
N SER A 79 -1.21 6.96 -4.60
CA SER A 79 -0.74 5.79 -3.85
C SER A 79 0.10 4.87 -4.73
N VAL A 80 1.16 4.29 -4.13
CA VAL A 80 1.93 3.21 -4.74
C VAL A 80 2.03 2.06 -3.75
N MET A 81 1.33 0.97 -4.03
CA MET A 81 1.33 -0.27 -3.25
C MET A 81 2.35 -1.24 -3.81
N PHE A 82 3.33 -1.66 -3.02
CA PHE A 82 4.28 -2.69 -3.39
C PHE A 82 4.16 -3.92 -2.49
N VAL A 83 3.97 -5.09 -3.08
CA VAL A 83 3.83 -6.40 -2.39
C VAL A 83 2.92 -6.32 -1.16
N GLY A 84 1.82 -5.57 -1.27
CA GLY A 84 0.96 -5.22 -0.14
C GLY A 84 -0.24 -6.16 0.03
N ILE A 85 -0.92 -5.99 1.16
CA ILE A 85 -2.10 -6.76 1.55
C ILE A 85 -3.35 -5.98 1.16
N SER A 86 -4.33 -6.66 0.60
CA SER A 86 -5.63 -6.07 0.26
C SER A 86 -6.83 -6.77 0.89
N ASN A 87 -6.68 -8.05 1.24
CA ASN A 87 -7.74 -8.88 1.78
C ASN A 87 -7.18 -9.80 2.88
N ASN A 88 -7.47 -9.49 4.11
CA ASN A 88 -6.95 -10.22 5.27
C ASN A 88 -7.46 -11.66 5.36
N LEU A 89 -8.62 -11.97 4.76
CA LEU A 89 -9.18 -13.31 4.73
C LEU A 89 -8.39 -14.22 3.78
N SER A 90 -8.21 -13.78 2.53
CA SER A 90 -7.43 -14.55 1.54
C SER A 90 -5.93 -14.54 1.87
N LYS A 91 -5.40 -13.46 2.44
CA LYS A 91 -4.01 -13.38 2.91
C LYS A 91 -3.71 -14.48 3.93
N PHE A 92 -4.59 -14.71 4.89
CA PHE A 92 -4.39 -15.76 5.89
C PHE A 92 -4.21 -17.15 5.25
N GLY A 93 -4.99 -17.45 4.22
CA GLY A 93 -4.96 -18.75 3.53
C GLY A 93 -3.82 -18.94 2.54
N THR A 94 -3.12 -17.88 2.15
CA THR A 94 -2.13 -17.89 1.05
C THR A 94 -0.71 -17.49 1.45
N THR A 95 -0.50 -17.02 2.68
CA THR A 95 0.81 -16.59 3.20
C THR A 95 1.60 -17.76 3.80
N ASP A 96 2.93 -17.68 3.70
CA ASP A 96 3.86 -18.62 4.37
C ASP A 96 4.00 -18.34 5.89
N ILE A 97 3.42 -17.22 6.39
CA ILE A 97 3.50 -16.80 7.80
C ILE A 97 2.10 -16.66 8.47
N ALA A 98 1.16 -17.55 8.16
CA ALA A 98 -0.23 -17.45 8.63
C ALA A 98 -0.38 -17.23 10.15
N LYS A 99 0.53 -17.79 10.96
CA LYS A 99 0.52 -17.61 12.43
C LYS A 99 0.78 -16.18 12.89
N GLU A 100 1.41 -15.33 12.07
CA GLU A 100 1.70 -13.94 12.37
C GLU A 100 0.42 -13.17 12.71
N MET A 101 -0.66 -13.43 11.98
CA MET A 101 -1.95 -12.78 12.20
C MET A 101 -2.42 -12.93 13.66
N HIS A 102 -2.37 -14.14 14.19
CA HIS A 102 -2.71 -14.41 15.58
C HIS A 102 -1.60 -13.97 16.55
N ALA A 103 -0.34 -14.27 16.26
CA ALA A 103 0.76 -14.07 17.20
C ALA A 103 1.14 -12.59 17.40
N VAL A 104 0.98 -11.77 16.36
CA VAL A 104 1.48 -10.39 16.35
C VAL A 104 0.36 -9.35 16.25
N HIS A 105 -0.51 -9.46 15.25
CA HIS A 105 -1.42 -8.38 14.87
C HIS A 105 -2.81 -8.48 15.50
N ALA A 106 -3.67 -9.38 15.00
CA ALA A 106 -5.06 -9.44 15.36
C ALA A 106 -5.35 -10.17 16.68
N ARG A 107 -4.39 -10.98 17.18
CA ARG A 107 -4.54 -11.85 18.37
C ARG A 107 -5.77 -12.76 18.30
N SER A 108 -6.24 -13.04 17.09
CA SER A 108 -7.38 -13.89 16.76
C SER A 108 -7.17 -14.53 15.40
N TYR A 109 -7.99 -15.51 15.07
CA TYR A 109 -8.03 -16.09 13.72
C TYR A 109 -9.21 -15.51 12.93
N PRO A 110 -9.24 -15.64 11.58
CA PRO A 110 -10.35 -15.12 10.76
C PRO A 110 -11.71 -15.65 11.17
N TRP A 111 -11.83 -16.94 11.53
CA TRP A 111 -13.09 -17.56 11.96
C TRP A 111 -13.61 -17.08 13.32
N ASP A 112 -12.78 -16.39 14.11
CA ASP A 112 -13.21 -15.78 15.36
C ASP A 112 -13.90 -14.43 15.14
N LYS A 113 -13.55 -13.71 14.03
CA LYS A 113 -13.96 -12.33 13.77
C LYS A 113 -14.05 -12.03 12.26
N TRP A 114 -14.86 -12.78 11.50
CA TRP A 114 -14.95 -12.64 10.03
C TRP A 114 -15.19 -11.21 9.55
N GLU A 115 -16.19 -10.53 10.11
CA GLU A 115 -16.56 -9.16 9.73
C GLU A 115 -15.42 -8.18 10.01
N TRP A 116 -14.79 -8.27 11.18
CA TRP A 116 -13.67 -7.41 11.55
C TRP A 116 -12.49 -7.58 10.58
N TYR A 117 -12.15 -8.81 10.17
CA TYR A 117 -11.09 -9.05 9.18
C TYR A 117 -11.44 -8.46 7.82
N LEU A 118 -12.71 -8.54 7.41
CA LEU A 118 -13.19 -7.96 6.17
C LEU A 118 -13.14 -6.44 6.22
N GLU A 119 -13.66 -5.82 7.28
CA GLU A 119 -13.64 -4.36 7.49
C GLU A 119 -12.23 -3.78 7.53
N ARG A 120 -11.25 -4.58 7.97
CA ARG A 120 -9.81 -4.22 7.99
C ARG A 120 -9.09 -4.58 6.68
N SER A 121 -9.82 -4.83 5.62
CA SER A 121 -9.31 -5.17 4.30
C SER A 121 -9.55 -4.03 3.30
N PRO A 122 -8.52 -3.52 2.60
CA PRO A 122 -8.69 -2.46 1.59
C PRO A 122 -9.77 -2.76 0.54
N ILE A 123 -9.93 -4.01 0.12
CA ILE A 123 -10.96 -4.38 -0.87
C ILE A 123 -12.39 -4.07 -0.41
N PHE A 124 -12.66 -4.14 0.90
CA PHE A 124 -13.97 -3.81 1.47
C PHE A 124 -14.35 -2.33 1.24
N HIS A 125 -13.34 -1.48 1.10
CA HIS A 125 -13.49 -0.04 0.90
C HIS A 125 -13.25 0.40 -0.56
N ALA A 126 -13.06 -0.54 -1.49
CA ALA A 126 -12.70 -0.24 -2.88
C ALA A 126 -13.72 0.65 -3.61
N GLU A 127 -15.01 0.55 -3.27
CA GLU A 127 -16.06 1.40 -3.81
C GLU A 127 -15.87 2.89 -3.47
N LYS A 128 -15.29 3.18 -2.30
CA LYS A 128 -15.04 4.54 -1.82
C LYS A 128 -13.81 5.19 -2.46
N ALA A 129 -12.94 4.39 -3.11
CA ALA A 129 -11.65 4.86 -3.61
C ALA A 129 -11.78 6.08 -4.53
N ARG A 130 -10.91 7.08 -4.29
CA ARG A 130 -10.74 8.30 -5.10
C ARG A 130 -9.28 8.56 -5.43
N THR A 131 -8.36 7.91 -4.72
CA THR A 131 -6.91 8.08 -4.86
C THR A 131 -6.38 7.18 -5.97
N PRO A 132 -5.74 7.72 -7.01
CA PRO A 132 -5.05 6.93 -8.03
C PRO A 132 -4.03 5.98 -7.41
N ILE A 133 -4.03 4.70 -7.82
CA ILE A 133 -3.14 3.71 -7.24
C ILE A 133 -2.38 2.90 -8.28
N LEU A 134 -1.05 2.86 -8.12
CA LEU A 134 -0.15 1.92 -8.79
C LEU A 134 0.10 0.73 -7.88
N ILE A 135 -0.18 -0.47 -8.36
CA ILE A 135 0.01 -1.72 -7.64
C ILE A 135 1.13 -2.50 -8.30
N MET A 136 2.17 -2.86 -7.55
CA MET A 136 3.33 -3.59 -8.06
C MET A 136 3.63 -4.81 -7.20
N HIS A 137 3.92 -5.98 -7.81
CA HIS A 137 4.09 -7.23 -7.07
C HIS A 137 5.01 -8.21 -7.79
N GLY A 138 5.83 -8.95 -7.04
CA GLY A 138 6.59 -10.09 -7.55
C GLY A 138 5.68 -11.32 -7.73
N LYS A 139 5.79 -12.00 -8.88
CA LYS A 139 4.89 -13.14 -9.20
C LYS A 139 5.15 -14.39 -8.34
N GLU A 140 6.35 -14.53 -7.78
CA GLU A 140 6.78 -15.67 -6.95
C GLU A 140 6.79 -15.31 -5.44
N ASP A 141 6.03 -14.30 -5.04
CA ASP A 141 5.90 -13.91 -3.65
C ASP A 141 5.06 -14.92 -2.85
N THR A 142 5.67 -15.57 -1.86
CA THR A 142 5.03 -16.51 -0.95
C THR A 142 4.63 -15.88 0.38
N ARG A 143 5.22 -14.72 0.72
CA ARG A 143 4.95 -13.96 1.94
C ARG A 143 3.61 -13.23 1.89
N VAL A 144 3.44 -12.45 0.85
CA VAL A 144 2.16 -11.84 0.46
C VAL A 144 1.86 -12.32 -0.95
N HIS A 145 0.97 -13.27 -1.09
CA HIS A 145 0.70 -13.89 -2.39
C HIS A 145 0.21 -12.84 -3.41
N PRO A 146 0.66 -12.88 -4.68
CA PRO A 146 0.30 -11.85 -5.68
C PRO A 146 -1.21 -11.75 -5.96
N SER A 147 -2.01 -12.73 -5.55
CA SER A 147 -3.47 -12.62 -5.57
C SER A 147 -3.98 -11.39 -4.82
N GLN A 148 -3.29 -10.95 -3.76
CA GLN A 148 -3.65 -9.74 -3.02
C GLN A 148 -3.70 -8.51 -3.94
N SER A 149 -2.69 -8.33 -4.76
CA SER A 149 -2.63 -7.26 -5.75
C SER A 149 -3.64 -7.45 -6.88
N MET A 150 -3.86 -8.68 -7.33
CA MET A 150 -4.82 -9.00 -8.38
C MET A 150 -6.26 -8.77 -7.91
N GLU A 151 -6.60 -9.13 -6.66
CA GLU A 151 -7.91 -8.89 -6.05
C GLU A 151 -8.20 -7.38 -6.01
N LEU A 152 -7.33 -6.58 -5.39
CA LEU A 152 -7.52 -5.13 -5.30
C LEU A 152 -7.65 -4.47 -6.67
N TYR A 153 -6.75 -4.82 -7.61
CA TYR A 153 -6.83 -4.33 -8.98
C TYR A 153 -8.18 -4.66 -9.62
N ARG A 154 -8.68 -5.88 -9.46
CA ARG A 154 -9.96 -6.32 -10.04
C ARG A 154 -11.12 -5.50 -9.49
N TYR A 155 -11.18 -5.31 -8.17
CA TYR A 155 -12.22 -4.51 -7.53
C TYR A 155 -12.20 -3.06 -8.01
N LEU A 156 -11.06 -2.39 -7.93
CA LEU A 156 -10.92 -0.99 -8.36
C LEU A 156 -11.19 -0.80 -9.86
N LYS A 157 -10.71 -1.75 -10.69
CA LYS A 157 -10.96 -1.73 -12.13
C LYS A 157 -12.45 -1.91 -12.48
N THR A 158 -13.15 -2.72 -11.71
CA THR A 158 -14.60 -2.99 -11.92
C THR A 158 -15.45 -1.79 -11.49
N HIS A 159 -15.13 -1.16 -10.36
CA HIS A 159 -15.80 0.07 -9.93
C HIS A 159 -15.52 1.24 -10.88
N GLY A 160 -14.32 1.31 -11.44
CA GLY A 160 -13.95 2.33 -12.44
C GLY A 160 -13.83 3.76 -11.90
N ASN A 161 -13.77 3.94 -10.59
CA ASN A 161 -13.80 5.25 -9.95
C ASN A 161 -12.45 5.98 -9.96
N VAL A 162 -11.33 5.26 -10.14
CA VAL A 162 -9.97 5.81 -10.03
C VAL A 162 -9.03 5.24 -11.09
N PRO A 163 -8.01 6.01 -11.50
CA PRO A 163 -6.88 5.46 -12.24
C PRO A 163 -6.20 4.35 -11.45
N VAL A 164 -6.16 3.13 -12.00
CA VAL A 164 -5.50 1.99 -11.39
C VAL A 164 -4.60 1.28 -12.39
N ARG A 165 -3.42 0.85 -11.94
CA ARG A 165 -2.47 0.02 -12.73
C ARG A 165 -1.93 -1.10 -11.88
N LEU A 166 -1.81 -2.28 -12.47
CA LEU A 166 -1.12 -3.44 -11.92
C LEU A 166 0.11 -3.76 -12.75
N VAL A 167 1.25 -3.95 -12.08
CA VAL A 167 2.50 -4.44 -12.66
C VAL A 167 2.96 -5.67 -11.89
N LEU A 168 3.17 -6.77 -12.59
CA LEU A 168 3.66 -8.02 -12.01
C LEU A 168 5.07 -8.31 -12.53
N TYR A 169 6.01 -8.57 -11.61
CA TYR A 169 7.41 -8.85 -11.92
C TYR A 169 7.67 -10.36 -11.94
N PRO A 170 7.86 -10.97 -13.12
CA PRO A 170 8.20 -12.39 -13.22
C PRO A 170 9.58 -12.70 -12.62
N GLY A 171 9.67 -13.78 -11.84
CA GLY A 171 10.89 -14.21 -11.19
C GLY A 171 11.30 -13.35 -9.99
N GLU A 172 10.41 -12.51 -9.49
CA GLU A 172 10.58 -11.73 -8.27
C GLU A 172 9.63 -12.21 -7.18
N GLY A 173 10.11 -12.20 -5.93
CA GLY A 173 9.36 -12.60 -4.75
C GLY A 173 8.87 -11.40 -3.94
N HIS A 174 9.01 -11.50 -2.59
CA HIS A 174 8.64 -10.44 -1.65
C HIS A 174 9.66 -9.28 -1.67
N GLY A 175 9.86 -8.70 -2.83
CA GLY A 175 10.83 -7.64 -3.13
C GLY A 175 11.55 -7.92 -4.45
N ASN A 176 11.89 -6.85 -5.17
CA ASN A 176 12.64 -6.94 -6.42
C ASN A 176 14.14 -7.10 -6.13
N ARG A 177 14.76 -8.13 -6.71
CA ARG A 177 16.20 -8.43 -6.56
C ARG A 177 16.98 -8.19 -7.85
N LYS A 178 16.34 -8.38 -9.01
CA LYS A 178 16.98 -8.12 -10.31
C LYS A 178 17.09 -6.62 -10.54
N VAL A 179 18.23 -6.16 -11.02
CA VAL A 179 18.49 -4.73 -11.27
C VAL A 179 17.44 -4.11 -12.19
N ALA A 180 17.07 -4.80 -13.27
CA ALA A 180 16.02 -4.31 -14.18
C ALA A 180 14.67 -4.12 -13.49
N ALA A 181 14.27 -5.04 -12.60
CA ALA A 181 13.03 -4.93 -11.85
C ALA A 181 13.07 -3.81 -10.82
N GLN A 182 14.22 -3.57 -10.17
CA GLN A 182 14.41 -2.46 -9.24
C GLN A 182 14.34 -1.11 -9.95
N LEU A 183 14.97 -1.01 -11.12
CA LEU A 183 14.95 0.21 -11.91
C LEU A 183 13.55 0.50 -12.48
N ASP A 184 12.89 -0.49 -13.07
CA ASP A 184 11.51 -0.38 -13.55
C ASP A 184 10.55 0.06 -12.42
N TYR A 185 10.67 -0.56 -11.24
CA TYR A 185 9.90 -0.17 -10.04
C TYR A 185 10.10 1.31 -9.70
N SER A 186 11.35 1.75 -9.61
CA SER A 186 11.68 3.13 -9.22
C SER A 186 11.17 4.15 -10.24
N MET A 187 11.32 3.86 -11.54
CA MET A 187 10.83 4.73 -12.61
C MET A 187 9.30 4.81 -12.62
N ARG A 188 8.59 3.69 -12.42
CA ARG A 188 7.12 3.68 -12.35
C ARG A 188 6.59 4.41 -11.14
N LEU A 189 7.21 4.21 -9.97
CA LEU A 189 6.86 4.90 -8.74
C LEU A 189 6.99 6.42 -8.94
N MET A 190 8.16 6.89 -9.38
CA MET A 190 8.39 8.32 -9.59
C MET A 190 7.42 8.92 -10.60
N ARG A 191 7.25 8.25 -11.74
CA ARG A 191 6.31 8.73 -12.77
C ARG A 191 4.86 8.79 -12.28
N TRP A 192 4.43 7.81 -11.47
CA TRP A 192 3.09 7.82 -10.88
C TRP A 192 2.91 8.99 -9.93
N MET A 193 3.90 9.21 -9.05
CA MET A 193 3.87 10.32 -8.11
C MET A 193 3.94 11.68 -8.85
N ASP A 194 4.82 11.83 -9.84
CA ASP A 194 4.91 13.06 -10.63
C ASP A 194 3.58 13.38 -11.33
N SER A 195 2.96 12.40 -11.97
CA SER A 195 1.69 12.62 -12.69
C SER A 195 0.58 13.12 -11.76
N PHE A 196 0.42 12.54 -10.56
CA PHE A 196 -0.72 12.90 -9.70
C PHE A 196 -0.40 13.96 -8.64
N LEU A 197 0.85 14.06 -8.18
CA LEU A 197 1.22 15.05 -7.16
C LEU A 197 1.70 16.37 -7.75
N VAL A 198 2.38 16.34 -8.90
CA VAL A 198 2.97 17.53 -9.53
C VAL A 198 2.13 18.01 -10.70
N GLU A 199 1.88 17.13 -11.68
CA GLU A 199 1.16 17.46 -12.90
C GLU A 199 -0.36 17.53 -12.70
N LYS A 200 -0.88 16.99 -11.59
CA LYS A 200 -2.32 16.92 -11.26
C LYS A 200 -3.15 16.27 -12.37
N ALA A 201 -2.60 15.20 -12.98
CA ALA A 201 -3.23 14.50 -14.07
C ALA A 201 -4.53 13.80 -13.62
N GLU A 202 -5.52 13.78 -14.48
CA GLU A 202 -6.78 13.05 -14.26
C GLU A 202 -6.67 11.58 -14.71
N GLU A 203 -5.75 11.31 -15.64
CA GLU A 203 -5.52 9.99 -16.20
C GLU A 203 -4.16 9.41 -15.81
N LYS A 204 -4.08 8.09 -15.82
CA LYS A 204 -2.82 7.40 -15.55
C LYS A 204 -1.78 7.66 -16.67
N PRO A 205 -0.49 7.81 -16.32
CA PRO A 205 0.56 7.98 -17.32
C PRO A 205 0.65 6.76 -18.25
N SER A 206 1.28 6.89 -19.43
CA SER A 206 1.51 5.77 -20.35
C SER A 206 2.09 4.55 -19.64
N PHE A 207 1.82 3.36 -20.12
CA PHE A 207 2.46 2.14 -19.59
C PHE A 207 3.95 2.08 -19.95
N GLU A 208 4.30 2.53 -21.13
CA GLU A 208 5.68 2.54 -21.63
C GLU A 208 6.52 3.55 -20.85
N LEU A 209 7.68 3.10 -20.38
CA LEU A 209 8.64 3.95 -19.70
C LEU A 209 9.57 4.62 -20.72
N PRO A 210 9.94 5.89 -20.50
CA PRO A 210 11.06 6.49 -21.22
C PRO A 210 12.30 5.62 -21.00
N HIS A 211 13.07 5.38 -22.06
CA HIS A 211 14.29 4.56 -22.01
C HIS A 211 14.08 3.08 -21.65
N ALA A 212 12.90 2.51 -21.87
CA ALA A 212 12.63 1.08 -21.64
C ALA A 212 13.61 0.14 -22.40
N GLU A 213 14.22 0.63 -23.47
CA GLU A 213 15.26 -0.09 -24.23
C GLU A 213 16.54 -0.36 -23.41
N GLN A 214 16.81 0.47 -22.40
CA GLN A 214 17.96 0.32 -21.49
C GLN A 214 17.69 -0.71 -20.38
N LEU A 215 16.45 -1.21 -20.27
CA LEU A 215 16.02 -2.21 -19.27
C LEU A 215 16.06 -3.65 -19.81
N LYS A 216 16.44 -3.83 -21.08
CA LYS A 216 16.49 -5.14 -21.75
C LYS A 216 17.80 -5.89 -21.49
#